data_97fb40c162008bc6b40f3c497c58b969
#
_entry.id   97fb40c162008bc6b40f3c497c58b969
#
_cell.length_a   1.000
_cell.length_b   1.000
_cell.length_c   1.000
_cell.angle_alpha   90.00
_cell.angle_beta   90.00
_cell.angle_gamma   90.00
#
_symmetry.space_group_name_H-M   'P 1'
#
loop_
_entity.id
_entity.type
_entity.pdbx_description
1 polymer ?
#
loop_
_entity_poly.entity_id
_entity_poly.type
_entity_poly.pdbx_seq_one_letter_code
_entity_poly.pdbx_strand_id
1 'polypeptide(L)'
;MELRDTIPGMLSPDYKERFTAEYEQLSIRAQKLETFIDNYRHSRLSFKPICSIELLEQQLDIMKAYIAVLEERAKIEGVHVR
;
A
#
# COMPACT_ATOMS: atom_id res chain seq x y z
N MET A 1 10.49 3.01 5.72
CA MET A 1 9.45 2.62 6.72
C MET A 1 9.05 1.18 6.47
N GLU A 2 8.92 0.40 7.52
CA GLU A 2 8.48 -0.98 7.47
C GLU A 2 7.01 -1.09 7.91
N LEU A 3 6.35 -2.18 7.50
CA LEU A 3 4.95 -2.40 7.92
C LEU A 3 4.78 -2.36 9.43
N ARG A 4 5.73 -2.93 10.18
CA ARG A 4 5.66 -2.94 11.65
C ARG A 4 5.64 -1.54 12.25
N ASP A 5 6.20 -0.56 11.55
CA ASP A 5 6.26 0.82 12.03
C ASP A 5 4.90 1.49 12.02
N THR A 6 3.90 0.90 11.33
CA THR A 6 2.55 1.43 11.29
C THR A 6 1.67 0.92 12.45
N ILE A 7 2.14 -0.09 13.20
CA ILE A 7 1.34 -0.72 14.26
C ILE A 7 0.92 0.26 15.36
N PRO A 8 1.82 1.09 15.92
CA PRO A 8 1.40 2.04 16.95
C PRO A 8 0.31 2.99 16.47
N GLY A 9 0.42 3.48 15.23
CA GLY A 9 -0.59 4.36 14.66
C GLY A 9 -1.92 3.65 14.46
N MET A 10 -1.90 2.39 14.04
CA MET A 10 -3.11 1.60 13.85
C MET A 10 -3.87 1.37 15.16
N LEU A 11 -3.14 1.31 16.26
CA LEU A 11 -3.71 1.08 17.58
C LEU A 11 -4.01 2.38 18.33
N SER A 12 -3.73 3.51 17.74
CA SER A 12 -3.89 4.82 18.38
C SER A 12 -5.37 5.13 18.65
N PRO A 13 -5.70 5.79 19.78
CA PRO A 13 -7.05 6.32 19.99
C PRO A 13 -7.37 7.51 19.09
N ASP A 14 -6.36 8.14 18.50
CA ASP A 14 -6.54 9.30 17.62
C ASP A 14 -6.90 8.83 16.20
N TYR A 15 -8.07 9.26 15.70
CA TYR A 15 -8.54 8.92 14.36
C TYR A 15 -7.53 9.32 13.28
N LYS A 16 -6.92 10.51 13.42
CA LYS A 16 -5.98 10.98 12.39
C LYS A 16 -4.72 10.13 12.33
N GLU A 17 -4.27 9.63 13.47
CA GLU A 17 -3.13 8.71 13.52
C GLU A 17 -3.48 7.37 12.90
N ARG A 18 -4.69 6.86 13.15
CA ARG A 18 -5.14 5.62 12.52
C ARG A 18 -5.28 5.77 11.01
N PHE A 19 -5.79 6.91 10.56
CA PHE A 19 -5.91 7.21 9.12
C PHE A 19 -4.53 7.22 8.46
N THR A 20 -3.57 7.93 9.07
CA THR A 20 -2.20 8.01 8.55
C THR A 20 -1.57 6.62 8.50
N ALA A 21 -1.79 5.79 9.52
CA ALA A 21 -1.26 4.43 9.56
C ALA A 21 -1.86 3.57 8.44
N GLU A 22 -3.15 3.69 8.17
CA GLU A 22 -3.81 2.98 7.07
C GLU A 22 -3.17 3.37 5.73
N TYR A 23 -2.99 4.67 5.51
CA TYR A 23 -2.37 5.18 4.29
C TYR A 23 -0.94 4.66 4.12
N GLU A 24 -0.15 4.73 5.18
CA GLU A 24 1.24 4.27 5.16
C GLU A 24 1.32 2.76 4.90
N GLN A 25 0.48 1.99 5.58
CA GLN A 25 0.47 0.54 5.40
C GLN A 25 0.12 0.18 3.96
N LEU A 26 -0.91 0.80 3.41
CA LEU A 26 -1.35 0.53 2.04
C LEU A 26 -0.25 0.93 1.05
N SER A 27 0.41 2.07 1.25
CA SER A 27 1.48 2.54 0.39
C SER A 27 2.67 1.57 0.38
N ILE A 28 3.04 1.07 1.55
CA ILE A 28 4.14 0.09 1.67
C ILE A 28 3.77 -1.20 0.95
N ARG A 29 2.54 -1.70 1.14
CA ARG A 29 2.08 -2.93 0.48
C ARG A 29 2.05 -2.78 -1.03
N ALA A 30 1.55 -1.64 -1.52
CA ALA A 30 1.49 -1.38 -2.96
C ALA A 30 2.89 -1.32 -3.57
N GLN A 31 3.83 -0.65 -2.90
CA GLN A 31 5.19 -0.55 -3.37
C GLN A 31 5.88 -1.91 -3.43
N LYS A 32 5.67 -2.75 -2.41
CA LYS A 32 6.24 -4.11 -2.40
C LYS A 32 5.66 -4.96 -3.52
N LEU A 33 4.36 -4.86 -3.77
CA LEU A 33 3.73 -5.60 -4.86
C LEU A 33 4.24 -5.13 -6.22
N GLU A 34 4.38 -3.83 -6.40
CA GLU A 34 4.91 -3.27 -7.63
C GLU A 34 6.33 -3.77 -7.90
N THR A 35 7.17 -3.79 -6.88
CA THR A 35 8.54 -4.31 -6.98
C THR A 35 8.54 -5.80 -7.33
N PHE A 36 7.63 -6.58 -6.71
CA PHE A 36 7.52 -8.01 -6.99
C PHE A 36 7.13 -8.26 -8.45
N ILE A 37 6.15 -7.52 -8.96
CA ILE A 37 5.70 -7.62 -10.35
C ILE A 37 6.85 -7.26 -11.31
N ASP A 38 7.57 -6.17 -10.99
CA ASP A 38 8.69 -5.72 -11.81
C ASP A 38 9.78 -6.80 -11.86
N ASN A 39 10.11 -7.40 -10.72
CA ASN A 39 11.10 -8.47 -10.66
C ASN A 39 10.66 -9.70 -11.46
N TYR A 40 9.38 -10.03 -11.43
CA TYR A 40 8.84 -11.12 -12.24
C TYR A 40 9.03 -10.84 -13.73
N ARG A 41 8.66 -9.63 -14.18
CA ARG A 41 8.73 -9.24 -15.57
C ARG A 41 10.16 -9.23 -16.11
N HIS A 42 11.15 -8.99 -15.25
CA HIS A 42 12.56 -8.98 -15.61
C HIS A 42 13.26 -10.30 -15.28
N SER A 43 12.51 -11.35 -15.02
CA SER A 43 13.04 -12.70 -14.74
C SER A 43 14.01 -12.71 -13.56
N ARG A 44 13.76 -11.88 -12.54
CA ARG A 44 14.61 -11.80 -11.35
C ARG A 44 14.15 -12.67 -10.20
N LEU A 45 12.98 -13.32 -10.33
CA LEU A 45 12.48 -14.20 -9.28
C LEU A 45 13.09 -15.59 -9.43
N SER A 46 13.40 -16.21 -8.30
CA SER A 46 13.92 -17.57 -8.26
C SER A 46 12.80 -18.62 -8.30
N PHE A 47 11.56 -18.19 -8.30
CA PHE A 47 10.39 -19.08 -8.31
C PHE A 47 9.28 -18.45 -9.14
N LYS A 48 8.31 -19.29 -9.55
CA LYS A 48 7.15 -18.82 -10.30
C LYS A 48 6.00 -18.53 -9.33
N PRO A 49 5.40 -17.32 -9.36
CA PRO A 49 4.25 -17.03 -8.50
C PRO A 49 3.08 -17.96 -8.79
N ILE A 50 2.32 -18.29 -7.75
CA ILE A 50 1.13 -19.14 -7.88
C ILE A 50 0.01 -18.39 -8.61
N CYS A 51 -0.20 -17.11 -8.24
CA CYS A 51 -1.18 -16.27 -8.90
C CYS A 51 -0.65 -15.78 -10.24
N SER A 52 -1.55 -15.58 -11.20
CA SER A 52 -1.16 -14.99 -12.48
C SER A 52 -0.68 -13.56 -12.29
N ILE A 53 0.23 -13.13 -13.16
CA ILE A 53 0.74 -11.76 -13.11
C ILE A 53 -0.40 -10.76 -13.38
N GLU A 54 -1.36 -11.13 -14.23
CA GLU A 54 -2.51 -10.27 -14.54
C GLU A 54 -3.36 -10.02 -13.30
N LEU A 55 -3.57 -11.04 -12.47
CA LEU A 55 -4.33 -10.87 -11.23
C LEU A 55 -3.58 -9.99 -10.24
N LEU A 56 -2.27 -10.15 -10.13
CA LEU A 56 -1.45 -9.33 -9.26
C LEU A 56 -1.45 -7.86 -9.73
N GLU A 57 -1.42 -7.64 -11.04
CA GLU A 57 -1.51 -6.28 -11.59
C GLU A 57 -2.86 -5.65 -11.29
N GLN A 58 -3.94 -6.44 -11.38
CA GLN A 58 -5.27 -5.96 -11.01
C GLN A 58 -5.31 -5.53 -9.53
N GLN A 59 -4.71 -6.34 -8.66
CA GLN A 59 -4.61 -5.98 -7.24
C GLN A 59 -3.86 -4.66 -7.05
N LEU A 60 -2.74 -4.48 -7.75
CA LEU A 60 -1.96 -3.26 -7.65
C LEU A 60 -2.76 -2.04 -8.11
N ASP A 61 -3.50 -2.18 -9.22
CA ASP A 61 -4.34 -1.08 -9.73
C ASP A 61 -5.40 -0.68 -8.71
N ILE A 62 -6.02 -1.66 -8.06
CA ILE A 62 -7.03 -1.39 -7.01
C ILE A 62 -6.38 -0.71 -5.81
N MET A 63 -5.18 -1.14 -5.41
CA MET A 63 -4.46 -0.51 -4.31
C MET A 63 -4.11 0.94 -4.62
N LYS A 64 -3.68 1.23 -5.85
CA LYS A 64 -3.38 2.61 -6.27
C LYS A 64 -4.63 3.48 -6.27
N ALA A 65 -5.77 2.93 -6.69
CA ALA A 65 -7.04 3.65 -6.63
C ALA A 65 -7.46 3.95 -5.19
N TYR A 66 -7.26 2.98 -4.29
CA TYR A 66 -7.52 3.16 -2.86
C TYR A 66 -6.64 4.26 -2.28
N ILE A 67 -5.35 4.24 -2.60
CA ILE A 67 -4.41 5.29 -2.15
C ILE A 67 -4.90 6.67 -2.60
N ALA A 68 -5.33 6.79 -3.85
CA ALA A 68 -5.83 8.06 -4.38
C ALA A 68 -7.06 8.56 -3.62
N VAL A 69 -7.96 7.64 -3.25
CA VAL A 69 -9.15 7.98 -2.45
C VAL A 69 -8.72 8.49 -1.07
N LEU A 70 -7.76 7.82 -0.43
CA LEU A 70 -7.29 8.26 0.89
C LEU A 70 -6.62 9.63 0.81
N GLU A 71 -5.85 9.90 -0.24
CA GLU A 71 -5.22 11.21 -0.43
C GLU A 71 -6.26 12.31 -0.57
N GLU A 72 -7.34 12.04 -1.31
CA GLU A 72 -8.43 13.00 -1.48
C GLU A 72 -9.18 13.22 -0.16
N ARG A 73 -9.46 12.14 0.57
CA ARG A 73 -10.10 12.23 1.88
C ARG A 73 -9.23 13.00 2.87
N ALA A 74 -7.89 12.78 2.83
CA ALA A 74 -6.97 13.48 3.71
C ALA A 74 -7.05 14.98 3.54
N LYS A 75 -7.16 15.45 2.29
CA LYS A 75 -7.30 16.89 2.02
C LYS A 75 -8.59 17.45 2.63
N ILE A 76 -9.69 16.72 2.47
CA ILE A 76 -11.01 17.15 2.94
C ILE A 76 -11.06 17.12 4.46
N GLU A 77 -10.49 16.08 5.08
CA GLU A 77 -10.59 15.87 6.53
C GLU A 77 -9.46 16.53 7.31
N GLY A 78 -8.53 17.17 6.62
CA GLY A 78 -7.43 17.87 7.29
C GLY A 78 -6.40 16.92 7.90
N VAL A 79 -6.16 15.77 7.27
CA VAL A 79 -5.15 14.82 7.73
C VAL A 79 -3.91 14.98 6.85
N HIS A 80 -2.76 15.10 7.47
CA HIS A 80 -1.51 15.27 6.75
C HIS A 80 -0.84 13.90 6.58
N VAL A 81 -0.90 13.33 5.35
CA VAL A 81 -0.34 12.01 5.08
C VAL A 81 0.95 12.05 4.28
N ARG A 82 1.34 13.23 3.79
CA ARG A 82 2.60 13.44 3.06
C ARG A 82 3.24 14.74 3.47
#